data_c6f812d43eeec871afb99fd4f1e47af3
#
_entry.id   c6f812d43eeec871afb99fd4f1e47af3
#
_cell.length_a   1.000
_cell.length_b   1.000
_cell.length_c   1.000
_cell.angle_alpha   90.00
_cell.angle_beta   90.00
_cell.angle_gamma   90.00
#
_symmetry.space_group_name_H-M   'P 1'
#
loop_
_entity.id
_entity.type
_entity.pdbx_description
1 polymer ?
#
loop_
_entity_poly.entity_id
_entity_poly.type
_entity_poly.pdbx_seq_one_letter_code
_entity_poly.pdbx_strand_id
1 'polypeptide(L)'
;MAIQRTLCVMLDMSRDGVMKVEEVKRYAKLIKKAGYNALGLYIEDIYEIEGEPYFGHLRGRYSKAELKEINDYCKGIGMTAIPFIQTLAHLEGIFKWGAYGDINDIANILLVGEEKTYALIDKMFASLRECFDTDKINIGMDEAPMMGRGKYLDKHGYPENVQELLYEHLVKVSELAAKHGFNPTMWSDLIMHMAEKGDKCKVPENVTLCYWDYYHDSKKHYDGNLKKHFAVTDKVAFAGGAWAWTGFAPMNKYSFTTMKYAMQCCRERDVKDVTITVWGDDGRDCSCY
;
A
#
# COMPACT_ATOMS: atom_id res chain seq x y z
N MET A 1 15.30 9.74 22.38
CA MET A 1 15.74 8.74 21.39
C MET A 1 15.56 9.36 20.01
N ALA A 2 16.55 9.28 19.12
CA ALA A 2 16.35 9.74 17.75
C ALA A 2 15.28 8.85 17.09
N ILE A 3 14.25 9.44 16.48
CA ILE A 3 13.21 8.69 15.75
C ILE A 3 13.92 8.04 14.56
N GLN A 4 13.92 6.72 14.52
CA GLN A 4 14.56 5.97 13.45
C GLN A 4 13.74 6.17 12.17
N ARG A 5 14.40 6.63 11.10
CA ARG A 5 13.76 6.74 9.78
C ARG A 5 13.58 5.37 9.14
N THR A 6 12.44 5.15 8.50
CA THR A 6 12.22 3.97 7.66
C THR A 6 12.60 4.31 6.22
N LEU A 7 13.58 3.61 5.69
CA LEU A 7 13.94 3.65 4.27
C LEU A 7 13.57 2.29 3.67
N CYS A 8 12.46 2.25 2.97
CA CYS A 8 11.85 1.03 2.45
C CYS A 8 12.05 0.91 0.93
N VAL A 9 12.30 -0.30 0.45
CA VAL A 9 12.06 -0.66 -0.95
C VAL A 9 10.86 -1.58 -0.99
N MET A 10 9.84 -1.21 -1.75
CA MET A 10 8.62 -2.01 -1.95
C MET A 10 8.72 -2.76 -3.28
N LEU A 11 8.57 -4.07 -3.22
CA LEU A 11 8.47 -4.94 -4.38
C LEU A 11 7.00 -5.26 -4.67
N ASP A 12 6.59 -5.03 -5.91
CA ASP A 12 5.29 -5.49 -6.39
C ASP A 12 5.37 -6.99 -6.73
N MET A 13 4.59 -7.77 -5.99
CA MET A 13 4.45 -9.21 -6.17
C MET A 13 3.10 -9.59 -6.80
N SER A 14 2.24 -8.60 -7.06
CA SER A 14 0.84 -8.86 -7.42
C SER A 14 0.56 -8.75 -8.91
N ARG A 15 1.27 -7.89 -9.64
CA ARG A 15 0.97 -7.62 -11.06
C ARG A 15 1.71 -8.53 -12.01
N ASP A 16 2.90 -8.94 -11.65
CA ASP A 16 3.78 -9.75 -12.46
C ASP A 16 3.84 -11.19 -11.92
N GLY A 17 4.98 -11.64 -11.47
CA GLY A 17 5.15 -12.95 -10.85
C GLY A 17 5.40 -12.86 -9.36
N VAL A 18 4.89 -13.83 -8.59
CA VAL A 18 5.23 -13.96 -7.18
C VAL A 18 6.66 -14.47 -7.04
N MET A 19 7.52 -13.67 -6.42
CA MET A 19 8.94 -14.01 -6.26
C MET A 19 9.11 -15.15 -5.26
N LYS A 20 9.95 -16.15 -5.58
CA LYS A 20 10.28 -17.23 -4.65
C LYS A 20 10.92 -16.68 -3.38
N VAL A 21 10.68 -17.33 -2.24
CA VAL A 21 11.20 -16.91 -0.92
C VAL A 21 12.71 -16.65 -0.94
N GLU A 22 13.49 -17.54 -1.56
CA GLU A 22 14.96 -17.38 -1.65
C GLU A 22 15.37 -16.13 -2.44
N GLU A 23 14.63 -15.76 -3.48
CA GLU A 23 14.90 -14.54 -4.24
C GLU A 23 14.53 -13.29 -3.46
N VAL A 24 13.44 -13.33 -2.68
CA VAL A 24 13.08 -12.24 -1.76
C VAL A 24 14.19 -12.02 -0.72
N LYS A 25 14.73 -13.10 -0.15
CA LYS A 25 15.85 -13.02 0.80
C LYS A 25 17.12 -12.46 0.14
N ARG A 26 17.42 -12.90 -1.10
CA ARG A 26 18.56 -12.38 -1.86
C ARG A 26 18.42 -10.88 -2.12
N TYR A 27 17.22 -10.44 -2.50
CA TYR A 27 16.90 -9.04 -2.72
C TYR A 27 16.98 -8.21 -1.43
N ALA A 28 16.41 -8.70 -0.33
CA ALA A 28 16.52 -8.05 0.99
C ALA A 28 17.99 -7.81 1.39
N LYS A 29 18.85 -8.81 1.20
CA LYS A 29 20.31 -8.69 1.45
C LYS A 29 20.96 -7.63 0.57
N LEU A 30 20.52 -7.50 -0.68
CA LEU A 30 21.03 -6.51 -1.63
C LEU A 30 20.66 -5.08 -1.20
N ILE A 31 19.37 -4.82 -0.97
CA ILE A 31 18.90 -3.48 -0.58
C ILE A 31 19.44 -3.07 0.80
N LYS A 32 19.66 -4.04 1.71
CA LYS A 32 20.36 -3.80 2.98
C LYS A 32 21.75 -3.24 2.76
N LYS A 33 22.53 -3.81 1.82
CA LYS A 33 23.86 -3.30 1.45
C LYS A 33 23.80 -1.90 0.86
N ALA A 34 22.70 -1.55 0.17
CA ALA A 34 22.47 -0.21 -0.35
C ALA A 34 22.01 0.80 0.72
N GLY A 35 21.85 0.38 1.99
CA GLY A 35 21.52 1.27 3.11
C GLY A 35 20.05 1.33 3.48
N TYR A 36 19.19 0.54 2.85
CA TYR A 36 17.79 0.43 3.24
C TYR A 36 17.62 -0.41 4.51
N ASN A 37 16.60 -0.12 5.30
CA ASN A 37 16.30 -0.81 6.56
C ASN A 37 14.91 -1.46 6.59
N ALA A 38 14.14 -1.37 5.50
CA ALA A 38 12.87 -2.06 5.36
C ALA A 38 12.67 -2.61 3.94
N LEU A 39 11.95 -3.73 3.87
CA LEU A 39 11.46 -4.36 2.66
C LEU A 39 9.94 -4.34 2.68
N GLY A 40 9.30 -3.66 1.73
CA GLY A 40 7.87 -3.68 1.50
C GLY A 40 7.50 -4.84 0.57
N LEU A 41 6.48 -5.59 0.93
CA LEU A 41 5.92 -6.65 0.09
C LEU A 41 4.52 -6.22 -0.34
N TYR A 42 4.37 -5.78 -1.58
CA TYR A 42 3.06 -5.44 -2.14
C TYR A 42 2.39 -6.74 -2.63
N ILE A 43 1.44 -7.21 -1.84
CA ILE A 43 0.91 -8.58 -1.95
C ILE A 43 -0.62 -8.64 -2.15
N GLU A 44 -1.31 -7.53 -2.28
CA GLU A 44 -2.76 -7.46 -2.53
C GLU A 44 -3.55 -8.64 -1.92
N ASP A 45 -3.79 -9.69 -2.74
CA ASP A 45 -4.49 -10.92 -2.38
C ASP A 45 -3.59 -12.18 -2.40
N ILE A 46 -2.28 -12.06 -2.61
CA ILE A 46 -1.39 -13.23 -2.82
C ILE A 46 -0.80 -13.82 -1.52
N TYR A 47 -1.63 -14.01 -0.51
CA TYR A 47 -1.28 -14.68 0.75
C TYR A 47 -2.43 -15.51 1.29
N GLU A 48 -2.14 -16.46 2.18
CA GLU A 48 -3.14 -17.34 2.76
C GLU A 48 -3.96 -16.63 3.85
N ILE A 49 -5.29 -16.82 3.78
CA ILE A 49 -6.23 -16.44 4.82
C ILE A 49 -7.06 -17.67 5.19
N GLU A 50 -7.17 -17.96 6.47
CA GLU A 50 -7.94 -19.09 6.97
C GLU A 50 -9.43 -18.97 6.60
N GLY A 51 -10.00 -20.03 6.04
CA GLY A 51 -11.39 -20.06 5.59
C GLY A 51 -11.66 -19.33 4.26
N GLU A 52 -10.63 -18.78 3.59
CA GLU A 52 -10.75 -18.07 2.31
C GLU A 52 -9.97 -18.79 1.20
N PRO A 53 -10.47 -19.94 0.69
CA PRO A 53 -9.72 -20.77 -0.25
C PRO A 53 -9.46 -20.10 -1.60
N TYR A 54 -10.31 -19.15 -1.99
CA TYR A 54 -10.18 -18.43 -3.26
C TYR A 54 -9.35 -17.15 -3.17
N PHE A 55 -8.96 -16.71 -1.96
CA PHE A 55 -8.08 -15.56 -1.80
C PHE A 55 -6.69 -15.91 -2.32
N GLY A 56 -6.21 -15.20 -3.34
CA GLY A 56 -4.95 -15.50 -4.02
C GLY A 56 -4.92 -16.83 -4.79
N HIS A 57 -6.08 -17.45 -5.04
CA HIS A 57 -6.16 -18.73 -5.76
C HIS A 57 -5.62 -18.61 -7.19
N LEU A 58 -4.75 -19.55 -7.57
CA LEU A 58 -4.04 -19.60 -8.86
C LEU A 58 -3.09 -18.42 -9.13
N ARG A 59 -2.72 -17.66 -8.10
CA ARG A 59 -1.80 -16.52 -8.22
C ARG A 59 -0.41 -16.77 -7.61
N GLY A 60 -0.10 -18.00 -7.22
CA GLY A 60 1.17 -18.30 -6.57
C GLY A 60 1.32 -17.68 -5.18
N ARG A 61 0.20 -17.57 -4.45
CA ARG A 61 0.14 -16.95 -3.12
C ARG A 61 1.13 -17.59 -2.14
N TYR A 62 1.67 -16.75 -1.27
CA TYR A 62 2.49 -17.20 -0.16
C TYR A 62 1.66 -17.89 0.92
N SER A 63 2.18 -18.98 1.45
CA SER A 63 1.71 -19.55 2.72
C SER A 63 2.10 -18.65 3.90
N LYS A 64 1.40 -18.79 5.04
CA LYS A 64 1.79 -18.13 6.30
C LYS A 64 3.23 -18.47 6.69
N ALA A 65 3.66 -19.72 6.48
CA ALA A 65 5.02 -20.15 6.78
C ALA A 65 6.07 -19.42 5.93
N GLU A 66 5.82 -19.24 4.63
CA GLU A 66 6.72 -18.51 3.73
C GLU A 66 6.82 -17.03 4.08
N LEU A 67 5.68 -16.36 4.37
CA LEU A 67 5.73 -14.96 4.82
C LEU A 67 6.46 -14.80 6.14
N LYS A 68 6.24 -15.72 7.08
CA LYS A 68 6.98 -15.72 8.34
C LYS A 68 8.48 -15.93 8.13
N GLU A 69 8.86 -16.82 7.23
CA GLU A 69 10.26 -17.07 6.87
C GLU A 69 10.92 -15.81 6.28
N ILE A 70 10.23 -15.08 5.42
CA ILE A 70 10.71 -13.78 4.88
C ILE A 70 10.86 -12.76 6.01
N ASN A 71 9.87 -12.65 6.90
CA ASN A 71 9.92 -11.74 8.05
C ASN A 71 11.12 -12.05 8.96
N ASP A 72 11.28 -13.32 9.35
CA ASP A 72 12.34 -13.75 10.26
C ASP A 72 13.73 -13.54 9.64
N TYR A 73 13.87 -13.79 8.33
CA TYR A 73 15.10 -13.50 7.60
C TYR A 73 15.41 -12.00 7.60
N CYS A 74 14.45 -11.14 7.26
CA CYS A 74 14.63 -9.69 7.29
C CYS A 74 15.06 -9.21 8.68
N LYS A 75 14.38 -9.68 9.72
CA LYS A 75 14.73 -9.40 11.12
C LYS A 75 16.16 -9.85 11.46
N GLY A 76 16.55 -11.05 11.02
CA GLY A 76 17.89 -11.61 11.24
C GLY A 76 19.03 -10.80 10.63
N ILE A 77 18.75 -10.06 9.55
CA ILE A 77 19.72 -9.14 8.92
C ILE A 77 19.53 -7.67 9.35
N GLY A 78 18.70 -7.41 10.35
CA GLY A 78 18.42 -6.05 10.87
C GLY A 78 17.61 -5.19 9.90
N MET A 79 16.63 -5.79 9.24
CA MET A 79 15.61 -5.11 8.41
C MET A 79 14.20 -5.40 8.93
N THR A 80 13.25 -4.56 8.56
CA THR A 80 11.83 -4.77 8.81
C THR A 80 11.15 -5.19 7.52
N ALA A 81 10.39 -6.30 7.54
CA ALA A 81 9.47 -6.63 6.47
C ALA A 81 8.12 -5.97 6.73
N ILE A 82 7.57 -5.26 5.75
CA ILE A 82 6.32 -4.50 5.87
C ILE A 82 5.33 -5.00 4.82
N PRO A 83 4.14 -5.49 5.21
CA PRO A 83 3.11 -5.85 4.25
C PRO A 83 2.44 -4.60 3.66
N PHE A 84 2.23 -4.63 2.35
CA PHE A 84 1.46 -3.65 1.59
C PHE A 84 0.30 -4.40 0.95
N ILE A 85 -0.91 -4.12 1.40
CA ILE A 85 -2.14 -4.79 0.98
C ILE A 85 -3.14 -3.79 0.41
N GLN A 86 -4.24 -4.31 -0.09
CA GLN A 86 -5.36 -3.49 -0.56
C GLN A 86 -6.62 -3.79 0.24
N THR A 87 -7.28 -2.72 0.71
CA THR A 87 -8.49 -2.81 1.52
C THR A 87 -9.68 -2.04 0.93
N LEU A 88 -9.55 -1.54 -0.29
CA LEU A 88 -10.65 -0.85 -1.00
C LEU A 88 -10.68 -1.19 -2.49
N ALA A 89 -9.61 -0.90 -3.25
CA ALA A 89 -9.54 -1.15 -4.70
C ALA A 89 -8.40 -2.14 -5.04
N HIS A 90 -8.06 -2.29 -6.31
CA HIS A 90 -7.01 -3.20 -6.81
C HIS A 90 -7.18 -4.67 -6.39
N LEU A 91 -8.43 -5.13 -6.28
CA LEU A 91 -8.76 -6.50 -5.86
C LEU A 91 -9.33 -7.36 -7.00
N GLU A 92 -8.88 -7.11 -8.22
CA GLU A 92 -9.25 -7.90 -9.40
C GLU A 92 -9.01 -9.40 -9.20
N GLY A 93 -7.99 -9.75 -8.42
CA GLY A 93 -7.61 -11.12 -8.13
C GLY A 93 -8.73 -11.92 -7.46
N ILE A 94 -9.35 -11.34 -6.42
CA ILE A 94 -10.42 -12.01 -5.67
C ILE A 94 -11.77 -11.94 -6.40
N PHE A 95 -12.06 -10.87 -7.12
CA PHE A 95 -13.36 -10.68 -7.78
C PHE A 95 -13.55 -11.53 -9.05
N LYS A 96 -12.53 -12.25 -9.48
CA LYS A 96 -12.66 -13.34 -10.47
C LYS A 96 -13.48 -14.52 -9.93
N TRP A 97 -13.62 -14.62 -8.60
CA TRP A 97 -14.27 -15.74 -7.93
C TRP A 97 -15.65 -15.33 -7.39
N GLY A 98 -16.69 -16.06 -7.75
CA GLY A 98 -18.06 -15.80 -7.31
C GLY A 98 -18.23 -15.77 -5.78
N ALA A 99 -17.32 -16.40 -5.04
CA ALA A 99 -17.30 -16.37 -3.56
C ALA A 99 -17.25 -14.95 -2.98
N TYR A 100 -16.64 -13.99 -3.69
CA TYR A 100 -16.51 -12.60 -3.25
C TYR A 100 -17.52 -11.65 -3.92
N GLY A 101 -18.45 -12.21 -4.71
CA GLY A 101 -19.46 -11.40 -5.38
C GLY A 101 -20.28 -10.50 -4.46
N ASP A 102 -20.62 -10.95 -3.26
CA ASP A 102 -21.43 -10.17 -2.30
C ASP A 102 -20.72 -8.89 -1.82
N ILE A 103 -19.40 -8.90 -1.75
CA ILE A 103 -18.58 -7.79 -1.27
C ILE A 103 -17.95 -6.95 -2.39
N ASN A 104 -18.25 -7.25 -3.64
CA ASN A 104 -17.83 -6.43 -4.77
C ASN A 104 -18.85 -5.31 -5.01
N ASP A 105 -18.40 -4.06 -4.95
CA ASP A 105 -19.21 -2.91 -5.37
C ASP A 105 -19.27 -2.82 -6.89
N ILE A 106 -18.14 -2.53 -7.49
CA ILE A 106 -17.97 -2.41 -8.95
C ILE A 106 -16.51 -2.69 -9.32
N ALA A 107 -16.27 -3.32 -10.44
CA ALA A 107 -14.94 -3.64 -10.96
C ALA A 107 -14.04 -4.30 -9.88
N ASN A 108 -12.98 -3.63 -9.47
CA ASN A 108 -12.01 -4.09 -8.49
C ASN A 108 -12.22 -3.49 -7.08
N ILE A 109 -13.37 -2.87 -6.81
CA ILE A 109 -13.64 -2.10 -5.61
C ILE A 109 -14.55 -2.88 -4.65
N LEU A 110 -14.19 -2.89 -3.36
CA LEU A 110 -14.98 -3.45 -2.28
C LEU A 110 -16.26 -2.66 -2.03
N LEU A 111 -17.33 -3.37 -1.68
CA LEU A 111 -18.59 -2.78 -1.25
C LEU A 111 -18.45 -2.21 0.17
N VAL A 112 -18.36 -0.89 0.25
CA VAL A 112 -18.25 -0.16 1.52
C VAL A 112 -19.56 -0.27 2.31
N GLY A 113 -19.46 -0.38 3.64
CA GLY A 113 -20.63 -0.51 4.52
C GLY A 113 -21.16 -1.92 4.69
N GLU A 114 -20.68 -2.90 3.92
CA GLU A 114 -21.10 -4.30 4.01
C GLU A 114 -20.32 -5.04 5.11
N GLU A 115 -21.02 -5.69 6.03
CA GLU A 115 -20.38 -6.42 7.14
C GLU A 115 -19.42 -7.51 6.67
N LYS A 116 -19.76 -8.21 5.58
CA LYS A 116 -18.89 -9.24 4.99
C LYS A 116 -17.57 -8.67 4.47
N THR A 117 -17.56 -7.42 3.99
CA THR A 117 -16.35 -6.71 3.59
C THR A 117 -15.40 -6.56 4.77
N TYR A 118 -15.91 -6.09 5.90
CA TYR A 118 -15.09 -5.91 7.10
C TYR A 118 -14.71 -7.22 7.77
N ALA A 119 -15.54 -8.26 7.66
CA ALA A 119 -15.18 -9.61 8.10
C ALA A 119 -13.99 -10.18 7.30
N LEU A 120 -13.92 -9.95 5.99
CA LEU A 120 -12.76 -10.33 5.19
C LEU A 120 -11.53 -9.52 5.60
N ILE A 121 -11.64 -8.19 5.73
CA ILE A 121 -10.53 -7.31 6.11
C ILE A 121 -9.98 -7.68 7.50
N ASP A 122 -10.84 -8.04 8.45
CA ASP A 122 -10.42 -8.52 9.78
C ASP A 122 -9.58 -9.80 9.69
N LYS A 123 -10.00 -10.76 8.85
CA LYS A 123 -9.23 -11.98 8.58
C LYS A 123 -7.89 -11.70 7.88
N MET A 124 -7.87 -10.70 6.96
CA MET A 124 -6.63 -10.26 6.30
C MET A 124 -5.62 -9.80 7.35
N PHE A 125 -6.00 -8.89 8.24
CA PHE A 125 -5.12 -8.41 9.31
C PHE A 125 -4.72 -9.52 10.28
N ALA A 126 -5.65 -10.40 10.67
CA ALA A 126 -5.34 -11.54 11.53
C ALA A 126 -4.26 -12.44 10.93
N SER A 127 -4.40 -12.79 9.64
CA SER A 127 -3.42 -13.63 8.95
C SER A 127 -2.04 -12.97 8.86
N LEU A 128 -2.00 -11.67 8.55
CA LEU A 128 -0.74 -10.93 8.46
C LEU A 128 -0.08 -10.74 9.82
N ARG A 129 -0.85 -10.58 10.90
CA ARG A 129 -0.31 -10.48 12.27
C ARG A 129 0.43 -11.74 12.70
N GLU A 130 0.00 -12.90 12.24
CA GLU A 130 0.71 -14.16 12.50
C GLU A 130 2.08 -14.25 11.79
N CYS A 131 2.23 -13.51 10.69
CA CYS A 131 3.40 -13.58 9.82
C CYS A 131 4.45 -12.48 10.07
N PHE A 132 4.01 -11.29 10.50
CA PHE A 132 4.87 -10.10 10.59
C PHE A 132 4.96 -9.56 12.00
N ASP A 133 6.18 -9.24 12.45
CA ASP A 133 6.44 -8.66 13.78
C ASP A 133 6.23 -7.14 13.81
N THR A 134 6.28 -6.48 12.66
CA THR A 134 6.14 -5.01 12.56
C THR A 134 4.74 -4.53 12.91
N ASP A 135 4.64 -3.35 13.47
CA ASP A 135 3.36 -2.62 13.61
C ASP A 135 2.98 -1.82 12.36
N LYS A 136 3.89 -1.71 11.38
CA LYS A 136 3.64 -0.98 10.14
C LYS A 136 2.94 -1.86 9.11
N ILE A 137 1.95 -1.28 8.45
CA ILE A 137 1.25 -1.88 7.30
C ILE A 137 0.81 -0.78 6.34
N ASN A 138 0.89 -1.02 5.03
CA ASN A 138 0.19 -0.18 4.06
C ASN A 138 -1.13 -0.87 3.69
N ILE A 139 -2.23 -0.14 3.81
CA ILE A 139 -3.60 -0.65 3.60
C ILE A 139 -4.17 -0.29 2.21
N GLY A 140 -3.36 0.31 1.34
CA GLY A 140 -3.78 0.69 -0.01
C GLY A 140 -4.71 1.89 -0.02
N MET A 141 -5.94 1.70 -0.48
CA MET A 141 -7.01 2.71 -0.60
C MET A 141 -6.77 3.78 -1.66
N ASP A 142 -6.00 3.46 -2.68
CA ASP A 142 -5.76 4.30 -3.84
C ASP A 142 -6.71 3.96 -4.99
N GLU A 143 -6.84 4.90 -5.90
CA GLU A 143 -7.46 4.75 -7.23
C GLU A 143 -8.86 4.10 -7.24
N ALA A 144 -9.76 4.51 -6.32
CA ALA A 144 -11.14 4.04 -6.26
C ALA A 144 -12.19 5.09 -6.72
N PRO A 145 -12.07 5.67 -7.94
CA PRO A 145 -12.95 6.77 -8.36
C PRO A 145 -14.41 6.34 -8.57
N MET A 146 -14.65 5.03 -8.70
CA MET A 146 -15.99 4.45 -8.91
C MET A 146 -16.64 3.94 -7.63
N MET A 147 -16.04 4.16 -6.47
CA MET A 147 -16.59 3.76 -5.17
C MET A 147 -18.03 4.29 -4.99
N GLY A 148 -18.94 3.42 -4.58
CA GLY A 148 -20.34 3.75 -4.37
C GLY A 148 -21.19 3.82 -5.65
N ARG A 149 -20.66 3.36 -6.80
CA ARG A 149 -21.35 3.43 -8.10
C ARG A 149 -21.81 2.10 -8.67
N GLY A 150 -21.67 1.03 -7.90
CA GLY A 150 -22.13 -0.31 -8.26
C GLY A 150 -23.22 -0.82 -7.33
N LYS A 151 -22.98 -1.92 -6.63
CA LYS A 151 -23.95 -2.47 -5.68
C LYS A 151 -24.34 -1.53 -4.56
N TYR A 152 -23.43 -0.66 -4.14
CA TYR A 152 -23.77 0.37 -3.17
C TYR A 152 -24.91 1.27 -3.70
N LEU A 153 -24.78 1.73 -4.94
CA LEU A 153 -25.80 2.53 -5.62
C LEU A 153 -27.15 1.78 -5.70
N ASP A 154 -27.12 0.49 -6.05
CA ASP A 154 -28.34 -0.33 -6.16
C ASP A 154 -29.04 -0.50 -4.80
N LYS A 155 -28.27 -0.60 -3.71
CA LYS A 155 -28.81 -0.82 -2.36
C LYS A 155 -29.24 0.46 -1.64
N HIS A 156 -28.49 1.55 -1.82
CA HIS A 156 -28.58 2.76 -0.98
C HIS A 156 -28.91 4.03 -1.76
N GLY A 157 -28.94 3.96 -3.10
CA GLY A 157 -28.98 5.15 -3.93
C GLY A 157 -27.61 5.81 -4.07
N TYR A 158 -27.57 6.94 -4.77
CA TYR A 158 -26.32 7.67 -4.98
C TYR A 158 -25.82 8.23 -3.64
N PRO A 159 -24.53 8.01 -3.27
CA PRO A 159 -24.02 8.56 -2.02
C PRO A 159 -24.08 10.09 -2.07
N GLU A 160 -24.75 10.72 -1.09
CA GLU A 160 -24.81 12.17 -0.99
C GLU A 160 -23.44 12.80 -0.87
N ASN A 161 -22.53 12.09 -0.18
CA ASN A 161 -21.15 12.50 0.04
C ASN A 161 -20.20 11.29 -0.06
N VAL A 162 -19.51 11.15 -1.18
CA VAL A 162 -18.51 10.09 -1.41
C VAL A 162 -17.33 10.18 -0.44
N GLN A 163 -17.03 11.38 0.04
CA GLN A 163 -15.94 11.62 1.00
C GLN A 163 -16.28 11.05 2.37
N GLU A 164 -17.53 11.19 2.80
CA GLU A 164 -18.01 10.63 4.05
C GLU A 164 -18.01 9.10 3.99
N LEU A 165 -18.42 8.53 2.87
CA LEU A 165 -18.36 7.10 2.61
C LEU A 165 -16.91 6.56 2.69
N LEU A 166 -15.93 7.27 2.08
CA LEU A 166 -14.53 6.91 2.19
C LEU A 166 -14.03 7.02 3.63
N TYR A 167 -14.41 8.10 4.34
CA TYR A 167 -13.98 8.30 5.71
C TYR A 167 -14.53 7.22 6.66
N GLU A 168 -15.81 6.86 6.53
CA GLU A 168 -16.42 5.78 7.30
C GLU A 168 -15.70 4.45 7.06
N HIS A 169 -15.37 4.15 5.80
CA HIS A 169 -14.59 2.96 5.47
C HIS A 169 -13.20 3.01 6.09
N LEU A 170 -12.48 4.13 5.95
CA LEU A 170 -11.15 4.32 6.52
C LEU A 170 -11.14 4.16 8.05
N VAL A 171 -12.15 4.72 8.75
CA VAL A 171 -12.30 4.55 10.19
C VAL A 171 -12.41 3.06 10.55
N LYS A 172 -13.32 2.34 9.90
CA LYS A 172 -13.51 0.91 10.13
C LYS A 172 -12.25 0.09 9.88
N VAL A 173 -11.57 0.33 8.76
CA VAL A 173 -10.33 -0.38 8.42
C VAL A 173 -9.21 -0.03 9.41
N SER A 174 -9.10 1.23 9.82
CA SER A 174 -8.08 1.65 10.80
C SER A 174 -8.31 1.07 12.19
N GLU A 175 -9.58 0.92 12.62
CA GLU A 175 -9.96 0.24 13.85
C GLU A 175 -9.59 -1.26 13.81
N LEU A 176 -9.87 -1.92 12.67
CA LEU A 176 -9.50 -3.33 12.48
C LEU A 176 -7.97 -3.51 12.44
N ALA A 177 -7.24 -2.62 11.77
CA ALA A 177 -5.78 -2.64 11.80
C ALA A 177 -5.24 -2.50 13.24
N ALA A 178 -5.77 -1.55 14.01
CA ALA A 178 -5.39 -1.32 15.41
C ALA A 178 -5.73 -2.52 16.31
N LYS A 179 -6.87 -3.17 16.10
CA LYS A 179 -7.27 -4.42 16.79
C LYS A 179 -6.20 -5.51 16.67
N HIS A 180 -5.54 -5.58 15.51
CA HIS A 180 -4.46 -6.52 15.23
C HIS A 180 -3.06 -5.93 15.49
N GLY A 181 -2.95 -4.77 16.13
CA GLY A 181 -1.67 -4.15 16.52
C GLY A 181 -0.91 -3.52 15.35
N PHE A 182 -1.62 -3.09 14.29
CA PHE A 182 -1.02 -2.37 13.18
C PHE A 182 -1.32 -0.86 13.24
N ASN A 183 -0.34 -0.07 12.81
CA ASN A 183 -0.45 1.35 12.54
C ASN A 183 -0.49 1.54 11.01
N PRO A 184 -1.66 1.80 10.41
CA PRO A 184 -1.81 1.79 8.98
C PRO A 184 -1.25 3.04 8.31
N THR A 185 -0.64 2.83 7.14
CA THR A 185 -0.33 3.85 6.14
C THR A 185 -1.28 3.64 4.95
N MET A 186 -1.84 4.70 4.40
CA MET A 186 -2.64 4.65 3.17
C MET A 186 -2.05 5.53 2.08
N TRP A 187 -2.30 5.20 0.80
CA TRP A 187 -2.02 6.11 -0.30
C TRP A 187 -2.95 7.32 -0.24
N SER A 188 -2.44 8.50 -0.47
CA SER A 188 -3.13 9.75 -0.11
C SER A 188 -4.00 10.36 -1.20
N ASP A 189 -3.98 9.82 -2.43
CA ASP A 189 -4.61 10.41 -3.61
C ASP A 189 -6.10 10.76 -3.41
N LEU A 190 -6.90 9.83 -2.87
CA LEU A 190 -8.32 10.07 -2.64
C LEU A 190 -8.56 11.20 -1.62
N ILE A 191 -7.81 11.22 -0.52
CA ILE A 191 -7.90 12.26 0.51
C ILE A 191 -7.46 13.62 -0.05
N MET A 192 -6.36 13.65 -0.80
CA MET A 192 -5.81 14.90 -1.34
C MET A 192 -6.69 15.47 -2.46
N HIS A 193 -7.29 14.61 -3.29
CA HIS A 193 -8.26 15.04 -4.29
C HIS A 193 -9.48 15.72 -3.67
N MET A 194 -9.96 15.24 -2.52
CA MET A 194 -11.02 15.85 -1.75
C MET A 194 -10.58 17.19 -1.16
N ALA A 195 -9.39 17.24 -0.56
CA ALA A 195 -8.84 18.46 0.01
C ALA A 195 -8.70 19.58 -1.04
N GLU A 196 -8.31 19.24 -2.27
CA GLU A 196 -8.21 20.19 -3.39
C GLU A 196 -9.55 20.74 -3.84
N LYS A 197 -10.65 20.01 -3.64
CA LYS A 197 -12.03 20.49 -3.86
C LYS A 197 -12.57 21.38 -2.75
N GLY A 198 -11.78 21.61 -1.69
CA GLY A 198 -12.14 22.45 -0.55
C GLY A 198 -12.90 21.70 0.54
N ASP A 199 -12.95 20.38 0.48
CA ASP A 199 -13.61 19.56 1.48
C ASP A 199 -12.76 19.44 2.75
N LYS A 200 -13.41 19.40 3.91
CA LYS A 200 -12.74 19.15 5.18
C LYS A 200 -12.40 17.66 5.28
N CYS A 201 -11.16 17.32 4.89
CA CYS A 201 -10.67 15.97 5.04
C CYS A 201 -10.37 15.64 6.49
N LYS A 202 -10.93 14.52 6.94
CA LYS A 202 -10.62 13.93 8.24
C LYS A 202 -9.76 12.68 8.00
N VAL A 203 -8.75 12.50 8.85
CA VAL A 203 -7.90 11.30 8.85
C VAL A 203 -7.87 10.78 10.28
N PRO A 204 -8.11 9.48 10.53
CA PRO A 204 -7.98 8.91 11.86
C PRO A 204 -6.55 9.11 12.40
N GLU A 205 -6.42 9.38 13.70
CA GLU A 205 -5.13 9.70 14.33
C GLU A 205 -4.07 8.62 14.18
N ASN A 206 -4.47 7.35 14.03
CA ASN A 206 -3.55 6.24 13.85
C ASN A 206 -3.13 6.02 12.39
N VAL A 207 -3.68 6.76 11.42
CA VAL A 207 -3.39 6.61 9.99
C VAL A 207 -2.29 7.59 9.55
N THR A 208 -1.32 7.09 8.79
CA THR A 208 -0.30 7.88 8.10
C THR A 208 -0.70 8.06 6.64
N LEU A 209 -0.70 9.30 6.12
CA LEU A 209 -0.89 9.57 4.70
C LEU A 209 0.42 9.43 3.94
N CYS A 210 0.45 8.56 2.94
CA CYS A 210 1.59 8.40 2.05
C CYS A 210 1.40 9.21 0.78
N TYR A 211 2.08 10.33 0.68
CA TYR A 211 2.20 11.05 -0.59
C TYR A 211 3.04 10.23 -1.56
N TRP A 212 2.48 9.88 -2.71
CA TRP A 212 3.19 9.19 -3.77
C TRP A 212 3.29 10.04 -5.02
N ASP A 213 4.47 10.05 -5.63
CA ASP A 213 4.73 10.79 -6.87
C ASP A 213 5.97 10.24 -7.56
N TYR A 214 5.81 9.91 -8.82
CA TYR A 214 6.84 9.29 -9.66
C TYR A 214 7.24 10.14 -10.87
N TYR A 215 6.59 11.30 -11.08
CA TYR A 215 6.50 11.94 -12.40
C TYR A 215 7.19 13.30 -12.48
N HIS A 216 7.56 13.89 -11.34
CA HIS A 216 8.01 15.26 -11.34
C HIS A 216 9.51 15.38 -11.06
N ASP A 217 10.16 16.38 -11.71
CA ASP A 217 11.58 16.70 -11.56
C ASP A 217 11.80 18.09 -10.93
N SER A 218 10.84 18.53 -10.11
CA SER A 218 10.82 19.87 -9.54
C SER A 218 10.76 19.85 -8.01
N LYS A 219 11.79 20.45 -7.36
CA LYS A 219 11.78 20.65 -5.91
C LYS A 219 10.53 21.42 -5.45
N LYS A 220 10.14 22.48 -6.19
CA LYS A 220 8.95 23.28 -5.85
C LYS A 220 7.68 22.45 -5.82
N HIS A 221 7.56 21.49 -6.75
CA HIS A 221 6.40 20.59 -6.82
C HIS A 221 6.33 19.70 -5.57
N TYR A 222 7.39 18.97 -5.25
CA TYR A 222 7.43 18.07 -4.08
C TYR A 222 7.23 18.82 -2.76
N ASP A 223 7.91 19.97 -2.61
CA ASP A 223 7.76 20.81 -1.42
C ASP A 223 6.33 21.31 -1.24
N GLY A 224 5.71 21.78 -2.32
CA GLY A 224 4.32 22.25 -2.32
C GLY A 224 3.32 21.16 -1.95
N ASN A 225 3.47 19.95 -2.49
CA ASN A 225 2.58 18.83 -2.19
C ASN A 225 2.79 18.29 -0.77
N LEU A 226 4.03 18.12 -0.31
CA LEU A 226 4.29 17.75 1.08
C LEU A 226 3.68 18.78 2.05
N LYS A 227 3.77 20.09 1.74
CA LYS A 227 3.12 21.14 2.54
C LYS A 227 1.60 20.96 2.61
N LYS A 228 0.96 20.61 1.50
CA LYS A 228 -0.49 20.32 1.47
C LYS A 228 -0.83 19.13 2.37
N HIS A 229 -0.05 18.04 2.31
CA HIS A 229 -0.26 16.86 3.16
C HIS A 229 -0.09 17.20 4.64
N PHE A 230 0.96 17.93 5.01
CA PHE A 230 1.16 18.39 6.39
C PHE A 230 0.10 19.38 6.88
N ALA A 231 -0.69 20.00 5.99
CA ALA A 231 -1.86 20.77 6.38
C ALA A 231 -3.08 19.92 6.74
N VAL A 232 -3.11 18.66 6.31
CA VAL A 232 -4.18 17.68 6.60
C VAL A 232 -3.85 16.87 7.86
N THR A 233 -2.60 16.42 8.00
CA THR A 233 -2.15 15.60 9.12
C THR A 233 -0.65 15.81 9.38
N ASP A 234 -0.21 15.57 10.62
CA ASP A 234 1.23 15.55 10.97
C ASP A 234 1.92 14.22 10.64
N LYS A 235 1.14 13.17 10.33
CA LYS A 235 1.62 11.84 9.96
C LYS A 235 1.69 11.68 8.44
N VAL A 236 2.82 12.06 7.88
CA VAL A 236 3.07 12.02 6.43
C VAL A 236 4.26 11.12 6.12
N ALA A 237 4.04 10.16 5.22
CA ALA A 237 5.07 9.37 4.56
C ALA A 237 5.22 9.80 3.09
N PHE A 238 6.28 9.36 2.44
CA PHE A 238 6.50 9.61 1.01
C PHE A 238 6.83 8.30 0.28
N ALA A 239 6.30 8.16 -0.94
CA ALA A 239 6.68 7.11 -1.87
C ALA A 239 7.08 7.69 -3.22
N GLY A 240 8.32 7.40 -3.63
CA GLY A 240 8.82 7.64 -4.98
C GLY A 240 9.08 6.32 -5.69
N GLY A 241 9.55 6.33 -6.94
CA GLY A 241 9.65 5.13 -7.74
C GLY A 241 11.02 4.88 -8.37
N ALA A 242 11.41 3.61 -8.41
CA ALA A 242 12.44 3.12 -9.29
C ALA A 242 11.76 2.62 -10.58
N TRP A 243 11.75 3.47 -11.60
CA TRP A 243 11.01 3.27 -12.84
C TRP A 243 11.48 2.03 -13.63
N ALA A 244 10.74 0.95 -13.51
CA ALA A 244 10.97 -0.31 -14.22
C ALA A 244 9.68 -0.90 -14.83
N TRP A 245 8.55 -0.23 -14.66
CA TRP A 245 7.21 -0.73 -15.01
C TRP A 245 6.63 -0.22 -16.32
N THR A 246 7.34 0.62 -17.06
CA THR A 246 6.83 1.24 -18.31
C THR A 246 7.56 0.78 -19.56
N GLY A 247 8.31 -0.31 -19.55
CA GLY A 247 9.05 -0.78 -20.71
C GLY A 247 10.09 -1.85 -20.42
N PHE A 248 10.82 -2.23 -21.45
CA PHE A 248 11.80 -3.33 -21.40
C PHE A 248 13.07 -3.02 -20.59
N ALA A 249 13.32 -1.76 -20.26
CA ALA A 249 14.51 -1.37 -19.52
C ALA A 249 14.19 -0.34 -18.44
N PRO A 250 14.89 -0.40 -17.28
CA PRO A 250 14.71 0.58 -16.23
C PRO A 250 15.06 2.00 -16.68
N MET A 251 14.22 2.96 -16.34
CA MET A 251 14.44 4.38 -16.60
C MET A 251 15.30 5.02 -15.50
N ASN A 252 16.51 4.52 -15.29
CA ASN A 252 17.36 4.89 -14.15
C ASN A 252 17.61 6.41 -14.08
N LYS A 253 17.92 7.07 -15.20
CA LYS A 253 18.16 8.52 -15.22
C LYS A 253 16.93 9.29 -14.73
N TYR A 254 15.74 8.88 -15.15
CA TYR A 254 14.48 9.50 -14.75
C TYR A 254 14.22 9.26 -13.24
N SER A 255 14.37 8.02 -12.79
CA SER A 255 14.24 7.65 -11.37
C SER A 255 15.17 8.49 -10.49
N PHE A 256 16.44 8.63 -10.84
CA PHE A 256 17.40 9.46 -10.09
C PHE A 256 17.00 10.94 -10.08
N THR A 257 16.47 11.46 -11.19
CA THR A 257 16.08 12.88 -11.29
C THR A 257 14.88 13.17 -10.39
N THR A 258 13.80 12.37 -10.47
CA THR A 258 12.62 12.55 -9.63
C THR A 258 12.94 12.35 -8.15
N MET A 259 13.65 11.27 -7.81
CA MET A 259 14.01 10.95 -6.43
C MET A 259 14.97 11.96 -5.80
N LYS A 260 15.87 12.58 -6.55
CA LYS A 260 16.77 13.60 -6.03
C LYS A 260 16.01 14.75 -5.35
N TYR A 261 15.02 15.30 -6.04
CA TYR A 261 14.22 16.41 -5.52
C TYR A 261 13.26 15.98 -4.42
N ALA A 262 12.62 14.84 -4.59
CA ALA A 262 11.75 14.27 -3.59
C ALA A 262 12.49 14.03 -2.26
N MET A 263 13.65 13.37 -2.29
CA MET A 263 14.46 13.08 -1.10
C MET A 263 15.00 14.35 -0.43
N GLN A 264 15.31 15.38 -1.22
CA GLN A 264 15.69 16.67 -0.66
C GLN A 264 14.55 17.28 0.17
N CYS A 265 13.32 17.31 -0.38
CA CYS A 265 12.14 17.83 0.31
C CYS A 265 11.76 16.97 1.52
N CYS A 266 11.81 15.64 1.41
CA CYS A 266 11.55 14.74 2.53
C CYS A 266 12.51 14.98 3.71
N ARG A 267 13.78 15.25 3.42
CA ARG A 267 14.78 15.56 4.45
C ARG A 267 14.54 16.93 5.08
N GLU A 268 14.24 17.97 4.27
CA GLU A 268 13.98 19.33 4.75
C GLU A 268 12.71 19.41 5.60
N ARG A 269 11.71 18.58 5.33
CA ARG A 269 10.44 18.52 6.09
C ARG A 269 10.38 17.39 7.12
N ASP A 270 11.51 16.71 7.34
CA ASP A 270 11.65 15.64 8.33
C ASP A 270 10.65 14.47 8.15
N VAL A 271 10.33 14.13 6.91
CA VAL A 271 9.54 12.92 6.59
C VAL A 271 10.30 11.70 7.08
N LYS A 272 9.67 10.91 7.95
CA LYS A 272 10.32 9.78 8.64
C LYS A 272 10.29 8.48 7.83
N ASP A 273 9.21 8.25 7.13
CA ASP A 273 8.98 7.02 6.35
C ASP A 273 9.03 7.33 4.84
N VAL A 274 10.02 6.75 4.18
CA VAL A 274 10.23 6.92 2.73
C VAL A 274 10.29 5.54 2.09
N THR A 275 9.48 5.35 1.06
CA THR A 275 9.41 4.13 0.27
C THR A 275 9.86 4.39 -1.17
N ILE A 276 10.70 3.52 -1.70
CA ILE A 276 10.97 3.43 -3.14
C ILE A 276 10.15 2.27 -3.68
N THR A 277 9.16 2.57 -4.52
CA THR A 277 8.32 1.56 -5.14
C THR A 277 8.99 0.97 -6.37
N VAL A 278 8.85 -0.34 -6.53
CA VAL A 278 9.26 -1.08 -7.73
C VAL A 278 8.02 -1.81 -8.24
N TRP A 279 7.18 -1.04 -8.96
CA TRP A 279 5.93 -1.57 -9.51
C TRP A 279 6.17 -2.60 -10.62
N GLY A 280 5.24 -3.54 -10.76
CA GLY A 280 5.26 -4.60 -11.75
C GLY A 280 4.21 -4.45 -12.86
N ASP A 281 3.63 -3.25 -13.02
CA ASP A 281 2.62 -2.99 -14.05
C ASP A 281 3.16 -3.37 -15.44
N ASP A 282 2.28 -3.86 -16.31
CA ASP A 282 2.58 -4.23 -17.71
C ASP A 282 3.68 -5.30 -17.91
N GLY A 283 3.99 -6.08 -16.88
CA GLY A 283 4.96 -7.16 -16.98
C GLY A 283 6.41 -6.69 -16.99
N ARG A 284 7.02 -6.65 -15.84
CA ARG A 284 8.42 -6.22 -15.69
C ARG A 284 9.39 -7.38 -15.92
N ASP A 285 9.92 -7.48 -17.13
CA ASP A 285 10.91 -8.49 -17.49
C ASP A 285 12.37 -8.05 -17.31
N CYS A 286 12.61 -6.82 -16.85
CA CYS A 286 13.95 -6.27 -16.73
C CYS A 286 14.44 -6.17 -15.29
N SER A 287 15.76 -6.35 -15.10
CA SER A 287 16.43 -6.10 -13.83
C SER A 287 16.55 -4.60 -13.56
N CYS A 288 16.35 -4.19 -12.32
CA CYS A 288 16.63 -2.83 -11.86
C CYS A 288 18.09 -2.63 -11.40
N TYR A 289 18.97 -3.55 -11.74
CA TYR A 289 20.39 -3.54 -11.35
C TYR A 289 21.26 -2.83 -12.38
#